data_24926cf252ac92911de5185d2477b9cc
#
_entry.id   24926cf252ac92911de5185d2477b9cc
#
_cell.length_a   1.000
_cell.length_b   1.000
_cell.length_c   1.000
_cell.angle_alpha   90.00
_cell.angle_beta   90.00
_cell.angle_gamma   90.00
#
_symmetry.space_group_name_H-M   'P 1'
#
loop_
_entity.id
_entity.type
_entity.pdbx_description
1 polymer ?
#
loop_
_entity_poly.entity_id
_entity_poly.type
_entity_poly.pdbx_seq_one_letter_code
_entity_poly.pdbx_strand_id
1 'polypeptide(L)'
;MATTSTGVRFSPQYIENKLKFSPFIAEAVIVGDQRPYLAAIVCIRYGVVAKWAEQRSIAFTNYTNLSAQPQVYDLIQREVEQVNGTLPQWQRIRKFLLLYKELDPDDGELTRTRKVRRGVIREKYGDIIDAIYNDQELVKVDATITFQDGTKSRIQTELRVVDLAPEQAAARSDAPAKTVAAAKAEGAR
;
A
#
# COMPACT_ATOMS: atom_id res chain seq x y z
N MET A 1 17.11 11.88 -0.02
CA MET A 1 16.98 11.12 -1.27
C MET A 1 17.27 9.67 -0.98
N ALA A 2 16.51 8.76 -1.58
CA ALA A 2 16.69 7.32 -1.49
C ALA A 2 16.87 6.75 -2.91
N THR A 3 17.33 5.51 -3.02
CA THR A 3 17.58 4.87 -4.31
C THR A 3 17.09 3.43 -4.28
N THR A 4 16.27 3.03 -5.26
CA THR A 4 15.85 1.63 -5.40
C THR A 4 17.01 0.74 -5.80
N SER A 5 16.86 -0.58 -5.66
CA SER A 5 17.85 -1.57 -6.14
C SER A 5 18.06 -1.52 -7.68
N THR A 6 17.09 -0.94 -8.41
CA THR A 6 17.16 -0.72 -9.85
C THR A 6 17.80 0.62 -10.25
N GLY A 7 18.30 1.40 -9.27
CA GLY A 7 18.98 2.67 -9.49
C GLY A 7 18.07 3.90 -9.60
N VAL A 8 16.77 3.76 -9.39
CA VAL A 8 15.82 4.89 -9.41
C VAL A 8 15.98 5.75 -8.18
N ARG A 9 16.30 7.02 -8.36
CA ARG A 9 16.38 8.02 -7.27
C ARG A 9 14.99 8.61 -7.02
N PHE A 10 14.60 8.71 -5.74
CA PHE A 10 13.33 9.28 -5.34
C PHE A 10 13.44 10.03 -4.01
N SER A 11 12.49 10.92 -3.77
CA SER A 11 12.32 11.60 -2.49
C SER A 11 11.09 11.01 -1.78
N PRO A 12 11.27 10.18 -0.75
CA PRO A 12 10.13 9.62 -0.01
C PRO A 12 9.22 10.73 0.54
N GLN A 13 9.79 11.75 1.15
CA GLN A 13 9.03 12.86 1.74
C GLN A 13 8.19 13.62 0.71
N TYR A 14 8.68 13.78 -0.51
CA TYR A 14 7.92 14.44 -1.58
C TYR A 14 6.65 13.66 -1.93
N ILE A 15 6.78 12.35 -2.09
CA ILE A 15 5.65 11.46 -2.41
C ILE A 15 4.69 11.36 -1.23
N GLU A 16 5.20 11.23 -0.01
CA GLU A 16 4.41 11.22 1.22
C GLU A 16 3.59 12.50 1.38
N ASN A 17 4.20 13.66 1.12
CA ASN A 17 3.48 14.94 1.16
C ASN A 17 2.36 14.99 0.12
N LYS A 18 2.58 14.46 -1.09
CA LYS A 18 1.52 14.39 -2.11
C LYS A 18 0.34 13.52 -1.62
N LEU A 19 0.61 12.37 -1.01
CA LEU A 19 -0.45 11.52 -0.45
C LEU A 19 -1.22 12.22 0.67
N LYS A 20 -0.55 13.01 1.52
CA LYS A 20 -1.16 13.73 2.63
C LYS A 20 -2.03 14.93 2.21
N PHE A 21 -2.02 15.33 0.94
CA PHE A 21 -3.02 16.28 0.40
C PHE A 21 -4.42 15.66 0.34
N SER A 22 -4.54 14.34 0.28
CA SER A 22 -5.82 13.67 0.40
C SER A 22 -6.44 13.93 1.79
N PRO A 23 -7.72 14.28 1.87
CA PRO A 23 -8.40 14.46 3.14
C PRO A 23 -8.52 13.15 3.93
N PHE A 24 -8.39 11.99 3.27
CA PHE A 24 -8.57 10.66 3.85
C PHE A 24 -7.29 10.07 4.41
N ILE A 25 -6.12 10.62 4.06
CA ILE A 25 -4.80 10.11 4.47
C ILE A 25 -4.23 11.01 5.58
N ALA A 26 -3.97 10.44 6.74
CA ALA A 26 -3.34 11.13 7.86
C ALA A 26 -1.83 11.18 7.72
N GLU A 27 -1.22 10.01 7.49
CA GLU A 27 0.21 9.84 7.30
C GLU A 27 0.46 8.75 6.23
N ALA A 28 1.60 8.86 5.58
CA ALA A 28 2.08 7.85 4.64
C ALA A 28 3.59 7.69 4.80
N VAL A 29 4.05 6.45 4.68
CA VAL A 29 5.48 6.12 4.68
C VAL A 29 5.81 5.42 3.38
N ILE A 30 6.65 6.06 2.58
CA ILE A 30 7.16 5.47 1.34
C ILE A 30 8.40 4.63 1.67
N VAL A 31 8.33 3.37 1.32
CA VAL A 31 9.43 2.41 1.36
C VAL A 31 9.87 2.06 -0.05
N GLY A 32 11.16 1.80 -0.26
CA GLY A 32 11.69 1.55 -1.61
C GLY A 32 13.21 1.66 -1.66
N ASP A 33 13.85 2.14 -0.58
CA ASP A 33 15.30 2.22 -0.50
C ASP A 33 15.92 0.82 -0.54
N GLN A 34 16.80 0.58 -1.53
CA GLN A 34 17.39 -0.73 -1.83
C GLN A 34 16.35 -1.83 -2.17
N ARG A 35 15.13 -1.46 -2.54
CA ARG A 35 14.05 -2.38 -2.95
C ARG A 35 13.74 -2.22 -4.44
N PRO A 36 13.11 -3.22 -5.09
CA PRO A 36 12.91 -3.21 -6.54
C PRO A 36 11.90 -2.16 -7.02
N TYR A 37 11.02 -1.70 -6.18
CA TYR A 37 9.97 -0.71 -6.47
C TYR A 37 9.57 0.05 -5.21
N LEU A 38 8.77 1.11 -5.39
CA LEU A 38 8.21 1.89 -4.29
C LEU A 38 6.91 1.25 -3.80
N ALA A 39 6.79 1.15 -2.47
CA ALA A 39 5.56 0.78 -1.80
C ALA A 39 5.20 1.81 -0.73
N ALA A 40 3.94 1.81 -0.29
CA ALA A 40 3.44 2.73 0.72
C ALA A 40 2.77 2.01 1.88
N ILE A 41 3.09 2.41 3.10
CA ILE A 41 2.30 2.14 4.30
C ILE A 41 1.47 3.39 4.55
N VAL A 42 0.15 3.25 4.56
CA VAL A 42 -0.77 4.39 4.66
C VAL A 42 -1.58 4.30 5.94
N CYS A 43 -1.68 5.43 6.65
CA CYS A 43 -2.56 5.60 7.81
C CYS A 43 -3.74 6.47 7.39
N ILE A 44 -4.96 5.96 7.59
CA ILE A 44 -6.18 6.70 7.30
C ILE A 44 -6.36 7.85 8.32
N ARG A 45 -7.00 8.94 7.89
CA ARG A 45 -7.45 10.02 8.78
C ARG A 45 -8.77 9.59 9.43
N TYR A 46 -8.68 9.01 10.62
CA TYR A 46 -9.79 8.33 11.27
C TYR A 46 -11.08 9.14 11.28
N GLY A 47 -11.07 10.36 11.78
CA GLY A 47 -12.29 11.17 11.90
C GLY A 47 -12.98 11.49 10.57
N VAL A 48 -12.21 11.62 9.48
CA VAL A 48 -12.77 11.88 8.14
C VAL A 48 -13.29 10.58 7.52
N VAL A 49 -12.51 9.49 7.61
CA VAL A 49 -12.90 8.19 7.03
C VAL A 49 -14.06 7.57 7.80
N ALA A 50 -14.12 7.74 9.13
CA ALA A 50 -15.26 7.31 9.96
C ALA A 50 -16.56 7.98 9.51
N LYS A 51 -16.55 9.31 9.36
CA LYS A 51 -17.71 10.05 8.86
C LYS A 51 -18.11 9.66 7.44
N TRP A 52 -17.11 9.42 6.57
CA TRP A 52 -17.35 8.93 5.22
C TRP A 52 -17.99 7.52 5.23
N ALA A 53 -17.58 6.64 6.12
CA ALA A 53 -18.12 5.29 6.28
C ALA A 53 -19.56 5.32 6.84
N GLU A 54 -19.83 6.15 7.85
CA GLU A 54 -21.17 6.36 8.42
C GLU A 54 -22.16 6.80 7.35
N GLN A 55 -21.81 7.77 6.50
CA GLN A 55 -22.65 8.24 5.40
C GLN A 55 -23.01 7.15 4.37
N ARG A 56 -22.26 6.03 4.37
CA ARG A 56 -22.43 4.89 3.46
C ARG A 56 -22.94 3.64 4.19
N SER A 57 -23.34 3.79 5.45
CA SER A 57 -23.83 2.68 6.29
C SER A 57 -22.82 1.53 6.40
N ILE A 58 -21.52 1.86 6.37
CA ILE A 58 -20.43 0.90 6.60
C ILE A 58 -20.25 0.79 8.11
N ALA A 59 -20.52 -0.39 8.67
CA ALA A 59 -20.36 -0.63 10.10
C ALA A 59 -18.88 -0.84 10.46
N PHE A 60 -18.42 -0.18 11.51
CA PHE A 60 -17.08 -0.37 12.07
C PHE A 60 -17.12 -0.13 13.60
N THR A 61 -16.12 -0.61 14.32
CA THR A 61 -16.05 -0.49 15.78
C THR A 61 -14.91 0.42 16.25
N ASN A 62 -13.79 0.41 15.54
CA ASN A 62 -12.59 1.18 15.87
C ASN A 62 -11.72 1.42 14.64
N TYR A 63 -10.58 2.08 14.84
CA TYR A 63 -9.62 2.38 13.76
C TYR A 63 -9.20 1.12 13.01
N THR A 64 -8.76 0.07 13.74
CA THR A 64 -8.26 -1.17 13.13
C THR A 64 -9.32 -1.85 12.27
N ASN A 65 -10.56 -1.90 12.76
CA ASN A 65 -11.67 -2.47 12.01
C ASN A 65 -12.02 -1.61 10.79
N LEU A 66 -12.02 -0.27 10.93
CA LEU A 66 -12.30 0.65 9.84
C LEU A 66 -11.23 0.56 8.73
N SER A 67 -9.95 0.56 9.10
CA SER A 67 -8.84 0.45 8.14
C SER A 67 -8.80 -0.89 7.39
N ALA A 68 -9.41 -1.93 7.94
CA ALA A 68 -9.53 -3.25 7.31
C ALA A 68 -10.72 -3.39 6.34
N GLN A 69 -11.63 -2.40 6.29
CA GLN A 69 -12.81 -2.47 5.43
C GLN A 69 -12.44 -2.42 3.94
N PRO A 70 -12.98 -3.32 3.10
CA PRO A 70 -12.68 -3.32 1.66
C PRO A 70 -12.99 -1.98 1.00
N GLN A 71 -14.10 -1.34 1.37
CA GLN A 71 -14.51 -0.04 0.82
C GLN A 71 -13.52 1.08 1.17
N VAL A 72 -12.86 1.00 2.32
CA VAL A 72 -11.81 1.95 2.72
C VAL A 72 -10.55 1.70 1.91
N TYR A 73 -10.20 0.44 1.64
CA TYR A 73 -9.12 0.10 0.70
C TYR A 73 -9.39 0.66 -0.70
N ASP A 74 -10.61 0.51 -1.23
CA ASP A 74 -11.00 1.06 -2.54
C ASP A 74 -10.94 2.59 -2.57
N LEU A 75 -11.31 3.24 -1.45
CA LEU A 75 -11.20 4.69 -1.31
C LEU A 75 -9.73 5.14 -1.38
N ILE A 76 -8.87 4.54 -0.56
CA ILE A 76 -7.46 4.92 -0.48
C ILE A 76 -6.71 4.53 -1.76
N GLN A 77 -7.08 3.42 -2.42
CA GLN A 77 -6.51 3.05 -3.71
C GLN A 77 -6.68 4.17 -4.74
N ARG A 78 -7.87 4.75 -4.85
CA ARG A 78 -8.14 5.89 -5.77
C ARG A 78 -7.25 7.09 -5.46
N GLU A 79 -7.07 7.41 -4.18
CA GLU A 79 -6.17 8.50 -3.76
C GLU A 79 -4.70 8.23 -4.15
N VAL A 80 -4.23 7.00 -3.96
CA VAL A 80 -2.88 6.59 -4.37
C VAL A 80 -2.73 6.63 -5.90
N GLU A 81 -3.72 6.15 -6.64
CA GLU A 81 -3.73 6.18 -8.10
C GLU A 81 -3.72 7.62 -8.65
N GLN A 82 -4.45 8.55 -8.03
CA GLN A 82 -4.40 9.98 -8.39
C GLN A 82 -2.99 10.55 -8.20
N VAL A 83 -2.34 10.25 -7.08
CA VAL A 83 -0.96 10.66 -6.85
C VAL A 83 -0.02 10.03 -7.87
N ASN A 84 -0.17 8.74 -8.16
CA ASN A 84 0.61 8.03 -9.18
C ASN A 84 0.48 8.68 -10.57
N GLY A 85 -0.70 9.21 -10.91
CA GLY A 85 -0.93 9.96 -12.15
C GLY A 85 -0.08 11.23 -12.26
N THR A 86 0.38 11.79 -11.14
CA THR A 86 1.24 12.99 -11.08
C THR A 86 2.73 12.67 -10.99
N LEU A 87 3.10 11.38 -10.86
CA LEU A 87 4.46 10.93 -10.70
C LEU A 87 5.01 10.32 -11.99
N PRO A 88 6.31 10.48 -12.27
CA PRO A 88 6.97 9.71 -13.31
C PRO A 88 6.75 8.20 -13.10
N GLN A 89 6.64 7.44 -14.17
CA GLN A 89 6.34 6.01 -14.13
C GLN A 89 7.24 5.22 -13.16
N TRP A 90 8.54 5.55 -13.15
CA TRP A 90 9.54 4.88 -12.29
C TRP A 90 9.51 5.28 -10.82
N GLN A 91 8.73 6.33 -10.46
CA GLN A 91 8.53 6.77 -9.07
C GLN A 91 7.12 6.44 -8.56
N ARG A 92 6.31 5.73 -9.35
CA ARG A 92 4.96 5.33 -8.94
C ARG A 92 5.01 4.30 -7.83
N ILE A 93 4.08 4.42 -6.93
CA ILE A 93 3.83 3.44 -5.87
C ILE A 93 3.22 2.21 -6.55
N ARG A 94 3.89 1.07 -6.42
CA ARG A 94 3.40 -0.19 -6.97
C ARG A 94 2.47 -0.92 -6.01
N LYS A 95 2.83 -0.97 -4.73
CA LYS A 95 2.04 -1.65 -3.71
C LYS A 95 1.76 -0.74 -2.53
N PHE A 96 0.62 -0.94 -1.88
CA PHE A 96 0.34 -0.29 -0.60
C PHE A 96 -0.45 -1.19 0.33
N LEU A 97 -0.42 -0.86 1.61
CA LEU A 97 -1.31 -1.40 2.63
C LEU A 97 -1.78 -0.30 3.58
N LEU A 98 -2.88 -0.55 4.28
CA LEU A 98 -3.37 0.31 5.34
C LEU A 98 -2.86 -0.20 6.69
N LEU A 99 -2.20 0.67 7.45
CA LEU A 99 -1.71 0.32 8.77
C LEU A 99 -2.91 0.22 9.75
N TYR A 100 -2.83 -0.67 10.70
CA TYR A 100 -3.87 -0.98 11.69
C TYR A 100 -4.02 0.08 12.78
N LYS A 101 -3.14 1.09 12.83
CA LYS A 101 -3.16 2.23 13.75
C LYS A 101 -2.60 3.48 13.08
N GLU A 102 -2.84 4.64 13.66
CA GLU A 102 -2.12 5.86 13.29
C GLU A 102 -0.68 5.83 13.82
N LEU A 103 0.23 6.52 13.12
CA LEU A 103 1.58 6.74 13.63
C LEU A 103 1.53 7.77 14.77
N ASP A 104 2.24 7.48 15.86
CA ASP A 104 2.21 8.29 17.06
C ASP A 104 3.61 8.84 17.42
N PRO A 105 3.71 10.14 17.78
CA PRO A 105 4.93 10.71 18.34
C PRO A 105 5.37 10.04 19.64
N ASP A 106 4.43 9.66 20.51
CA ASP A 106 4.71 9.06 21.82
C ASP A 106 5.30 7.64 21.65
N ASP A 107 4.92 6.92 20.59
CA ASP A 107 5.53 5.66 20.18
C ASP A 107 6.90 5.86 19.49
N GLY A 108 7.35 7.08 19.36
CA GLY A 108 8.60 7.43 18.68
C GLY A 108 8.59 7.31 17.16
N GLU A 109 7.43 7.07 16.56
CA GLU A 109 7.28 6.87 15.10
C GLU A 109 7.34 8.18 14.32
N LEU A 110 6.90 9.25 14.95
CA LEU A 110 6.96 10.60 14.44
C LEU A 110 7.82 11.49 15.34
N THR A 111 8.38 12.55 14.76
CA THR A 111 8.93 13.66 15.55
C THR A 111 7.80 14.54 16.09
N ARG A 112 8.12 15.46 17.02
CA ARG A 112 7.16 16.49 17.48
C ARG A 112 6.61 17.36 16.35
N THR A 113 7.36 17.49 15.25
CA THR A 113 6.93 18.21 14.04
C THR A 113 6.27 17.26 13.01
N ARG A 114 5.84 16.08 13.43
CA ARG A 114 5.15 15.06 12.61
C ARG A 114 5.95 14.57 11.39
N LYS A 115 7.28 14.52 11.51
CA LYS A 115 8.13 13.89 10.50
C LYS A 115 8.34 12.42 10.85
N VAL A 116 8.21 11.55 9.86
CA VAL A 116 8.39 10.10 10.01
C VAL A 116 9.83 9.78 10.42
N ARG A 117 9.99 9.03 11.50
CA ARG A 117 11.27 8.50 11.97
C ARG A 117 11.54 7.14 11.32
N ARG A 118 12.12 7.16 10.12
CA ARG A 118 12.29 5.99 9.25
C ARG A 118 13.02 4.81 9.91
N GLY A 119 13.99 5.09 10.79
CA GLY A 119 14.68 4.05 11.54
C GLY A 119 13.72 3.26 12.43
N VAL A 120 12.87 3.97 13.18
CA VAL A 120 11.84 3.38 14.05
C VAL A 120 10.79 2.61 13.24
N ILE A 121 10.36 3.18 12.10
CA ILE A 121 9.41 2.48 11.21
C ILE A 121 10.00 1.18 10.70
N ARG A 122 11.26 1.18 10.28
CA ARG A 122 11.95 -0.04 9.80
C ARG A 122 12.10 -1.08 10.91
N GLU A 123 12.38 -0.66 12.12
CA GLU A 123 12.51 -1.53 13.28
C GLU A 123 11.15 -2.14 13.67
N LYS A 124 10.10 -1.32 13.79
CA LYS A 124 8.78 -1.77 14.25
C LYS A 124 7.97 -2.54 13.20
N TYR A 125 8.10 -2.14 11.94
CA TYR A 125 7.28 -2.65 10.83
C TYR A 125 8.08 -3.38 9.76
N GLY A 126 9.31 -3.82 10.10
CA GLY A 126 10.19 -4.54 9.19
C GLY A 126 9.54 -5.76 8.57
N ASP A 127 8.88 -6.58 9.37
CA ASP A 127 8.18 -7.79 8.91
C ASP A 127 7.04 -7.46 7.93
N ILE A 128 6.30 -6.37 8.19
CA ILE A 128 5.24 -5.88 7.29
C ILE A 128 5.84 -5.39 5.98
N ILE A 129 6.95 -4.65 6.05
CA ILE A 129 7.66 -4.17 4.87
C ILE A 129 8.18 -5.35 4.04
N ASP A 130 8.79 -6.33 4.67
CA ASP A 130 9.30 -7.52 3.97
C ASP A 130 8.18 -8.35 3.34
N ALA A 131 7.03 -8.46 4.00
CA ALA A 131 5.86 -9.14 3.46
C ALA A 131 5.33 -8.49 2.16
N ILE A 132 5.36 -7.14 2.06
CA ILE A 132 5.00 -6.42 0.82
C ILE A 132 5.89 -6.86 -0.35
N TYR A 133 7.21 -7.00 -0.12
CA TYR A 133 8.18 -7.35 -1.15
C TYR A 133 8.30 -8.86 -1.42
N ASN A 134 7.77 -9.69 -0.52
CA ASN A 134 7.67 -11.15 -0.68
C ASN A 134 6.34 -11.59 -1.31
N ASP A 135 5.63 -10.67 -1.98
CA ASP A 135 4.37 -10.90 -2.69
C ASP A 135 3.25 -11.55 -1.84
N GLN A 136 3.26 -11.27 -0.54
CA GLN A 136 2.17 -11.68 0.34
C GLN A 136 0.97 -10.76 0.12
N GLU A 137 -0.20 -11.35 -0.13
CA GLU A 137 -1.45 -10.61 -0.29
C GLU A 137 -2.05 -10.20 1.06
N LEU A 138 -1.82 -11.01 2.09
CA LEU A 138 -2.30 -10.78 3.46
C LEU A 138 -1.14 -10.92 4.45
N VAL A 139 -1.01 -9.95 5.32
CA VAL A 139 0.00 -9.92 6.39
C VAL A 139 -0.71 -10.02 7.73
N LYS A 140 -0.48 -11.12 8.44
CA LYS A 140 -1.01 -11.30 9.79
C LYS A 140 -0.19 -10.47 10.77
N VAL A 141 -0.87 -9.66 11.56
CA VAL A 141 -0.26 -8.84 12.61
C VAL A 141 -0.82 -9.25 13.95
N ASP A 142 0.07 -9.53 14.89
CA ASP A 142 -0.23 -9.71 16.29
C ASP A 142 0.61 -8.68 17.07
N ALA A 143 -0.03 -7.59 17.44
CA ALA A 143 0.64 -6.46 18.06
C ALA A 143 -0.05 -6.04 19.36
N THR A 144 0.72 -5.48 20.29
CA THR A 144 0.18 -4.82 21.46
C THR A 144 0.19 -3.32 21.23
N ILE A 145 -0.98 -2.70 21.25
CA ILE A 145 -1.14 -1.24 21.20
C ILE A 145 -1.28 -0.72 22.63
N THR A 146 -0.53 0.34 22.93
CA THR A 146 -0.71 1.11 24.17
C THR A 146 -1.56 2.33 23.83
N PHE A 147 -2.69 2.49 24.49
CA PHE A 147 -3.53 3.67 24.34
C PHE A 147 -3.00 4.84 25.18
N GLN A 148 -3.48 6.06 24.90
CA GLN A 148 -3.06 7.28 25.61
C GLN A 148 -3.35 7.25 27.12
N ASP A 149 -4.30 6.43 27.56
CA ASP A 149 -4.61 6.20 28.98
C ASP A 149 -3.69 5.15 29.65
N GLY A 150 -2.69 4.65 28.91
CA GLY A 150 -1.74 3.62 29.36
C GLY A 150 -2.27 2.20 29.29
N THR A 151 -3.52 2.00 28.89
CA THR A 151 -4.07 0.64 28.70
C THR A 151 -3.42 -0.04 27.51
N LYS A 152 -3.18 -1.36 27.63
CA LYS A 152 -2.60 -2.17 26.56
C LYS A 152 -3.66 -3.12 26.02
N SER A 153 -3.82 -3.14 24.70
CA SER A 153 -4.68 -4.11 24.02
C SER A 153 -3.89 -4.89 23.00
N ARG A 154 -4.06 -6.22 23.02
CA ARG A 154 -3.53 -7.08 21.98
C ARG A 154 -4.45 -7.03 20.78
N ILE A 155 -3.90 -6.70 19.62
CA ILE A 155 -4.63 -6.66 18.37
C ILE A 155 -4.12 -7.78 17.48
N GLN A 156 -5.07 -8.59 17.02
CA GLN A 156 -4.83 -9.56 15.94
C GLN A 156 -5.63 -9.10 14.74
N THR A 157 -4.94 -8.80 13.65
CA THR A 157 -5.56 -8.32 12.41
C THR A 157 -4.79 -8.81 11.19
N GLU A 158 -5.43 -8.73 10.04
CA GLU A 158 -4.80 -9.02 8.76
C GLU A 158 -4.76 -7.73 7.93
N LEU A 159 -3.59 -7.40 7.41
CA LEU A 159 -3.39 -6.27 6.52
C LEU A 159 -3.35 -6.79 5.08
N ARG A 160 -4.19 -6.22 4.24
CA ARG A 160 -4.21 -6.52 2.82
C ARG A 160 -3.16 -5.70 2.08
N VAL A 161 -2.32 -6.36 1.29
CA VAL A 161 -1.40 -5.70 0.36
C VAL A 161 -2.10 -5.57 -0.99
N VAL A 162 -2.24 -4.33 -1.47
CA VAL A 162 -2.83 -4.04 -2.78
C VAL A 162 -1.70 -3.81 -3.78
N ASP A 163 -1.69 -4.55 -4.89
CA ASP A 163 -0.80 -4.34 -6.03
C ASP A 163 -1.53 -3.48 -7.08
N LEU A 164 -0.98 -2.31 -7.38
CA LEU A 164 -1.53 -1.35 -8.34
C LEU A 164 -1.08 -1.62 -9.79
N ALA A 165 -0.30 -2.66 -10.03
CA ALA A 165 0.18 -3.04 -11.34
C ALA A 165 -0.23 -4.47 -11.76
N PRO A 166 -1.52 -4.85 -11.67
CA PRO A 166 -1.95 -6.19 -12.08
C PRO A 166 -1.94 -6.40 -13.60
N GLU A 167 -1.75 -5.35 -14.40
CA GLU A 167 -2.08 -5.38 -15.84
C GLU A 167 -1.03 -6.06 -16.74
N GLN A 168 0.15 -6.42 -16.22
CA GLN A 168 1.17 -7.12 -17.04
C GLN A 168 1.07 -8.65 -17.00
N ALA A 169 0.28 -9.22 -16.13
CA ALA A 169 0.06 -10.67 -16.07
C ALA A 169 -1.05 -11.14 -17.03
N ALA A 170 -2.03 -10.30 -17.33
CA ALA A 170 -3.14 -10.63 -18.25
C ALA A 170 -2.76 -10.53 -19.73
N ALA A 171 -1.74 -9.76 -20.10
CA ALA A 171 -1.31 -9.59 -21.49
C ALA A 171 -0.51 -10.79 -22.06
N ARG A 172 -0.26 -11.83 -21.26
CA ARG A 172 0.45 -13.04 -21.71
C ARG A 172 -0.47 -14.22 -22.05
N SER A 173 -1.79 -14.12 -21.89
CA SER A 173 -2.73 -15.20 -22.18
C SER A 173 -3.44 -15.09 -23.53
N ASP A 174 -3.29 -13.98 -24.28
CA ASP A 174 -3.88 -13.81 -25.61
C ASP A 174 -2.82 -13.85 -26.73
N ALA A 175 -2.07 -14.95 -26.79
CA ALA A 175 -1.36 -15.28 -28.02
C ALA A 175 -2.30 -16.12 -28.88
N PRO A 176 -2.71 -15.69 -30.09
CA PRO A 176 -3.56 -16.48 -30.94
C PRO A 176 -2.83 -17.76 -31.35
N ALA A 177 -3.49 -18.90 -31.12
CA ALA A 177 -3.04 -20.19 -31.57
C ALA A 177 -2.83 -20.12 -33.09
N LYS A 178 -1.60 -20.32 -33.56
CA LYS A 178 -1.30 -20.48 -34.98
C LYS A 178 -2.01 -21.71 -35.49
N THR A 179 -3.06 -21.50 -36.27
CA THR A 179 -3.72 -22.50 -37.08
C THR A 179 -2.74 -23.02 -38.14
N VAL A 180 -2.26 -24.21 -37.96
CA VAL A 180 -1.50 -24.90 -38.99
C VAL A 180 -2.52 -25.40 -40.01
N ALA A 181 -2.68 -24.67 -41.09
CA ALA A 181 -3.42 -25.13 -42.24
C ALA A 181 -2.61 -26.21 -43.00
N ALA A 182 -3.13 -27.41 -43.01
CA ALA A 182 -2.61 -28.52 -43.82
C ALA A 182 -2.82 -28.20 -45.29
N ALA A 183 -1.73 -28.03 -46.02
CA ALA A 183 -1.77 -28.03 -47.47
C ALA A 183 -1.85 -29.49 -47.95
N LYS A 184 -2.99 -29.83 -48.52
CA LYS A 184 -3.25 -31.11 -49.23
C LYS A 184 -2.60 -31.01 -50.61
N ALA A 185 -1.63 -31.84 -50.83
CA ALA A 185 -1.07 -32.03 -52.16
C ALA A 185 -2.08 -32.86 -52.98
N GLU A 186 -2.49 -32.34 -54.13
CA GLU A 186 -3.16 -33.08 -55.17
C GLU A 186 -2.19 -33.20 -56.35
N GLY A 187 -1.93 -34.43 -56.68
CA GLY A 187 -1.03 -34.83 -57.65
C GLY A 187 -1.64 -35.19 -58.98
N ALA A 188 -1.29 -35.88 -59.75
CA ALA A 188 -1.64 -36.51 -60.95
C ALA A 188 -0.90 -36.02 -62.22
N ARG A 189 -0.05 -36.70 -62.63
CA ARG A 189 0.28 -37.34 -63.89
C ARG A 189 1.75 -37.40 -64.16
#